data_bce629bb8ea87a00e7ee5b8215079443
#
_entry.id   bce629bb8ea87a00e7ee5b8215079443
#
_cell.length_a   1.000
_cell.length_b   1.000
_cell.length_c   1.000
_cell.angle_alpha   90.00
_cell.angle_beta   90.00
_cell.angle_gamma   90.00
#
_symmetry.space_group_name_H-M   'P 1'
#
loop_
_entity.id
_entity.type
_entity.pdbx_description
1 polymer ?
#
loop_
_entity_poly.entity_id
_entity_poly.type
_entity_poly.pdbx_seq_one_letter_code
_entity_poly.pdbx_strand_id
1 'polypeptide(L)'
;SSPSRGLGDVYKRQEKLRLMPKKGFTEMFKKMIKNKNITVKLNTDFNKIKKNLRFKHFLIYTGEPDRYFNYKYGKLNWRSLIFKFKNHKKKFLQKCVQYNYPNDHKYTRTVEIKHVTKQKSNYTVISKEYPTNKGDPYYPIISDKNLRLFKKYENLMNKEARNNIFFEGRLARYTYYNTDEVIERALD
;
A
#
# COMPACT_ATOMS: atom_id res chain seq x y z
N SER A 1 -1.94 22.45 2.28
CA SER A 1 -0.54 22.07 2.29
C SER A 1 -0.39 20.79 3.10
N SER A 2 0.21 19.76 2.52
CA SER A 2 0.65 18.61 3.32
C SER A 2 1.63 19.13 4.36
N PRO A 3 1.51 18.76 5.63
CA PRO A 3 2.53 19.13 6.60
C PRO A 3 3.88 18.67 6.06
N SER A 4 4.83 19.60 5.99
CA SER A 4 6.23 19.29 5.68
C SER A 4 6.65 18.19 6.62
N ARG A 5 7.13 17.07 6.08
CA ARG A 5 7.70 16.01 6.91
C ARG A 5 8.84 16.64 7.71
N GLY A 6 8.66 16.73 9.03
CA GLY A 6 9.65 17.34 9.90
C GLY A 6 11.00 16.62 9.86
N LEU A 7 12.04 17.27 10.34
CA LEU A 7 13.42 16.72 10.45
C LEU A 7 13.45 15.33 11.12
N GLY A 8 12.50 15.00 11.99
CA GLY A 8 12.35 13.68 12.60
C GLY A 8 12.10 12.54 11.59
N ASP A 9 11.44 12.82 10.45
CA ASP A 9 11.22 11.81 9.40
C ASP A 9 12.49 11.51 8.57
N VAL A 10 13.45 12.43 8.55
CA VAL A 10 14.75 12.24 7.89
C VAL A 10 15.61 11.27 8.70
N TYR A 11 15.59 11.36 10.01
CA TYR A 11 16.31 10.44 10.90
C TYR A 11 15.74 9.01 10.90
N LYS A 12 14.43 8.85 10.84
CA LYS A 12 13.77 7.54 10.72
C LYS A 12 14.14 6.79 9.44
N ARG A 13 14.62 7.48 8.40
CA ARG A 13 15.05 6.88 7.12
C ARG A 13 16.51 6.45 7.07
N GLN A 14 17.26 6.58 8.14
CA GLN A 14 18.65 6.12 8.24
C GLN A 14 18.72 4.62 8.62
N GLU A 15 17.94 3.80 7.93
CA GLU A 15 18.05 2.36 8.08
C GLU A 15 19.41 1.89 7.57
N LYS A 16 20.10 1.07 8.36
CA LYS A 16 21.42 0.53 8.03
C LYS A 16 21.41 -0.33 6.75
N LEU A 17 20.27 -0.90 6.42
CA LEU A 17 20.12 -1.80 5.28
C LEU A 17 18.87 -1.43 4.46
N ARG A 18 19.07 -1.13 3.16
CA ARG A 18 17.99 -0.89 2.21
C ARG A 18 18.14 -1.87 1.06
N LEU A 19 17.24 -2.83 0.98
CA LEU A 19 17.27 -3.89 -0.01
C LEU A 19 16.00 -3.89 -0.87
N MET A 20 16.17 -4.40 -2.08
CA MET A 20 15.09 -4.72 -2.99
C MET A 20 15.16 -6.19 -3.37
N PRO A 21 14.04 -6.92 -3.45
CA PRO A 21 14.03 -8.28 -3.93
C PRO A 21 14.63 -8.36 -5.35
N LYS A 22 15.70 -9.14 -5.55
CA LYS A 22 16.42 -9.23 -6.83
C LYS A 22 15.51 -9.57 -8.01
N LYS A 23 14.48 -10.38 -7.81
CA LYS A 23 13.48 -10.78 -8.82
C LYS A 23 12.16 -10.02 -8.70
N GLY A 24 12.13 -8.93 -7.93
CA GLY A 24 10.92 -8.13 -7.67
C GLY A 24 10.01 -8.71 -6.58
N PHE A 25 9.07 -7.89 -6.14
CA PHE A 25 8.14 -8.24 -5.05
C PHE A 25 7.21 -9.40 -5.41
N THR A 26 6.77 -9.52 -6.67
CA THR A 26 5.90 -10.62 -7.11
C THR A 26 6.53 -11.99 -6.86
N GLU A 27 7.80 -12.16 -7.21
CA GLU A 27 8.51 -13.43 -6.97
C GLU A 27 8.79 -13.67 -5.49
N MET A 28 9.02 -12.63 -4.72
CA MET A 28 9.12 -12.71 -3.26
C MET A 28 7.81 -13.24 -2.66
N PHE A 29 6.67 -12.60 -2.97
CA PHE A 29 5.36 -13.03 -2.46
C PHE A 29 4.96 -14.42 -2.95
N LYS A 30 5.22 -14.77 -4.20
CA LYS A 30 5.00 -16.15 -4.69
C LYS A 30 5.74 -17.19 -3.84
N LYS A 31 6.97 -16.89 -3.42
CA LYS A 31 7.73 -17.80 -2.54
C LYS A 31 7.11 -17.87 -1.15
N MET A 32 6.69 -16.74 -0.57
CA MET A 32 6.06 -16.69 0.75
C MET A 32 4.78 -17.54 0.79
N ILE A 33 3.92 -17.44 -0.23
CA ILE A 33 2.64 -18.16 -0.29
C ILE A 33 2.75 -19.60 -0.82
N LYS A 34 3.96 -20.09 -1.15
CA LYS A 34 4.16 -21.46 -1.68
C LYS A 34 4.00 -22.57 -0.64
N ASN A 35 3.85 -22.22 0.63
CA ASN A 35 3.70 -23.21 1.69
C ASN A 35 2.40 -24.02 1.49
N LYS A 36 2.47 -25.34 1.67
CA LYS A 36 1.35 -26.28 1.51
C LYS A 36 0.14 -25.97 2.40
N ASN A 37 0.39 -25.28 3.51
CA ASN A 37 -0.66 -24.90 4.47
C ASN A 37 -1.34 -23.56 4.10
N ILE A 38 -0.93 -22.89 3.01
CA ILE A 38 -1.51 -21.66 2.55
C ILE A 38 -2.34 -21.89 1.28
N THR A 39 -3.63 -21.59 1.35
CA THR A 39 -4.53 -21.62 0.19
C THR A 39 -4.79 -20.20 -0.28
N VAL A 40 -4.43 -19.88 -1.53
CA VAL A 40 -4.67 -18.57 -2.15
C VAL A 40 -5.89 -18.65 -3.05
N LYS A 41 -6.88 -17.78 -2.82
CA LYS A 41 -8.05 -17.63 -3.67
C LYS A 41 -7.97 -16.29 -4.40
N LEU A 42 -7.66 -16.34 -5.69
CA LEU A 42 -7.65 -15.17 -6.58
C LEU A 42 -9.06 -14.84 -7.07
N ASN A 43 -9.25 -13.63 -7.60
CA ASN A 43 -10.54 -13.14 -8.13
C ASN A 43 -11.70 -13.26 -7.12
N THR A 44 -11.38 -13.18 -5.83
CA THR A 44 -12.35 -13.35 -4.74
C THR A 44 -12.46 -12.06 -3.96
N ASP A 45 -13.60 -11.38 -4.10
CA ASP A 45 -13.91 -10.20 -3.29
C ASP A 45 -14.40 -10.66 -1.90
N PHE A 46 -13.66 -10.29 -0.86
CA PHE A 46 -13.98 -10.61 0.52
C PHE A 46 -15.42 -10.22 0.90
N ASN A 47 -15.90 -9.05 0.48
CA ASN A 47 -17.24 -8.58 0.85
C ASN A 47 -18.36 -9.46 0.28
N LYS A 48 -18.11 -10.14 -0.84
CA LYS A 48 -19.08 -11.09 -1.41
C LYS A 48 -19.15 -12.39 -0.61
N ILE A 49 -18.05 -12.82 -0.03
CA ILE A 49 -17.98 -14.10 0.71
C ILE A 49 -18.10 -13.93 2.22
N LYS A 50 -17.95 -12.73 2.76
CA LYS A 50 -17.90 -12.42 4.19
C LYS A 50 -19.02 -13.07 5.00
N LYS A 51 -20.27 -13.02 4.51
CA LYS A 51 -21.43 -13.57 5.22
C LYS A 51 -21.37 -15.09 5.41
N ASN A 52 -20.73 -15.80 4.45
CA ASN A 52 -20.63 -17.26 4.44
C ASN A 52 -19.26 -17.76 4.91
N LEU A 53 -18.33 -16.83 5.21
CA LEU A 53 -17.00 -17.19 5.66
C LEU A 53 -17.07 -17.77 7.08
N ARG A 54 -16.44 -18.93 7.26
CA ARG A 54 -16.21 -19.54 8.57
C ARG A 54 -14.72 -19.69 8.77
N PHE A 55 -14.23 -19.35 9.94
CA PHE A 55 -12.83 -19.53 10.33
C PHE A 55 -12.75 -20.16 11.73
N LYS A 56 -11.71 -20.94 11.96
CA LYS A 56 -11.57 -21.71 13.21
C LYS A 56 -10.94 -20.89 14.33
N HIS A 57 -9.96 -20.06 14.03
CA HIS A 57 -9.16 -19.34 15.02
C HIS A 57 -9.40 -17.84 14.96
N PHE A 58 -8.96 -17.18 13.88
CA PHE A 58 -9.09 -15.75 13.71
C PHE A 58 -9.17 -15.37 12.23
N LEU A 59 -9.63 -14.16 11.97
CA LEU A 59 -9.65 -13.50 10.67
C LEU A 59 -8.81 -12.22 10.75
N ILE A 60 -7.87 -12.03 9.84
CA ILE A 60 -7.17 -10.77 9.65
C ILE A 60 -7.71 -10.10 8.40
N TYR A 61 -8.31 -8.92 8.56
CA TYR A 61 -8.80 -8.12 7.45
C TYR A 61 -7.82 -6.98 7.15
N THR A 62 -7.38 -6.88 5.90
CA THR A 62 -6.38 -5.89 5.47
C THR A 62 -6.93 -4.81 4.53
N GLY A 63 -8.22 -4.86 4.21
CA GLY A 63 -8.91 -3.87 3.36
C GLY A 63 -9.41 -2.65 4.12
N GLU A 64 -10.17 -1.78 3.42
CA GLU A 64 -10.71 -0.56 4.00
C GLU A 64 -11.76 -0.85 5.07
N PRO A 65 -11.66 -0.25 6.27
CA PRO A 65 -12.59 -0.52 7.38
C PRO A 65 -14.01 -0.01 7.09
N ASP A 66 -14.16 1.12 6.42
CA ASP A 66 -15.47 1.63 6.02
C ASP A 66 -16.19 0.66 5.07
N ARG A 67 -15.47 0.04 4.13
CA ARG A 67 -16.01 -1.00 3.25
C ARG A 67 -16.38 -2.25 4.02
N TYR A 68 -15.58 -2.66 5.01
CA TYR A 68 -15.89 -3.80 5.88
C TYR A 68 -17.22 -3.62 6.61
N PHE A 69 -17.49 -2.41 7.11
CA PHE A 69 -18.72 -2.05 7.84
C PHE A 69 -19.81 -1.45 6.94
N ASN A 70 -19.77 -1.72 5.61
CA ASN A 70 -20.78 -1.26 4.64
C ASN A 70 -21.01 0.25 4.70
N TYR A 71 -19.95 1.03 4.90
CA TYR A 71 -19.97 2.49 4.96
C TYR A 71 -20.90 3.09 6.01
N LYS A 72 -21.11 2.38 7.13
CA LYS A 72 -22.04 2.75 8.21
C LYS A 72 -21.95 4.21 8.65
N TYR A 73 -20.75 4.79 8.67
CA TYR A 73 -20.50 6.18 9.06
C TYR A 73 -20.09 7.08 7.88
N GLY A 74 -20.13 6.56 6.66
CA GLY A 74 -19.66 7.22 5.44
C GLY A 74 -18.30 6.72 4.98
N LYS A 75 -17.87 7.21 3.80
CA LYS A 75 -16.62 6.77 3.17
C LYS A 75 -15.42 7.52 3.72
N LEU A 76 -14.34 6.79 3.97
CA LEU A 76 -13.01 7.33 4.21
C LEU A 76 -12.42 7.81 2.88
N ASN A 77 -11.71 8.94 2.90
CA ASN A 77 -11.12 9.50 1.70
C ASN A 77 -9.70 9.00 1.49
N TRP A 78 -9.41 8.59 0.27
CA TRP A 78 -8.13 8.07 -0.16
C TRP A 78 -7.58 8.87 -1.32
N ARG A 79 -6.26 8.99 -1.40
CA ARG A 79 -5.56 9.36 -2.61
C ARG A 79 -5.20 8.12 -3.39
N SER A 80 -5.54 8.14 -4.67
CA SER A 80 -5.22 7.08 -5.64
C SER A 80 -4.13 7.53 -6.60
N LEU A 81 -3.56 6.60 -7.35
CA LEU A 81 -2.56 6.85 -8.38
C LEU A 81 -2.93 6.15 -9.67
N ILE A 82 -2.67 6.83 -10.79
CA ILE A 82 -2.69 6.23 -12.12
C ILE A 82 -1.24 6.12 -12.57
N PHE A 83 -0.82 4.92 -12.92
CA PHE A 83 0.51 4.65 -13.44
C PHE A 83 0.48 4.56 -14.97
N LYS A 84 1.36 5.32 -15.63
CA LYS A 84 1.58 5.21 -17.08
C LYS A 84 3.02 4.77 -17.32
N PHE A 85 3.17 3.65 -18.03
CA PHE A 85 4.48 3.07 -18.35
C PHE A 85 4.83 3.37 -19.80
N LYS A 86 6.09 3.74 -20.05
CA LYS A 86 6.63 3.93 -21.40
C LYS A 86 7.96 3.23 -21.54
N ASN A 87 8.07 2.37 -22.57
CA ASN A 87 9.29 1.70 -22.96
C ASN A 87 10.16 2.63 -23.79
N HIS A 88 11.47 2.57 -23.57
CA HIS A 88 12.47 3.34 -24.32
C HIS A 88 13.63 2.43 -24.73
N LYS A 89 14.06 2.56 -25.99
CA LYS A 89 15.24 1.86 -26.53
C LYS A 89 16.52 2.61 -26.12
N LYS A 90 16.76 2.66 -24.81
CA LYS A 90 17.95 3.24 -24.16
C LYS A 90 18.29 2.44 -22.92
N LYS A 91 19.59 2.38 -22.58
CA LYS A 91 20.05 1.67 -21.39
C LYS A 91 19.49 2.32 -20.10
N PHE A 92 19.54 3.64 -20.02
CA PHE A 92 18.95 4.47 -18.97
C PHE A 92 18.48 5.80 -19.55
N LEU A 93 17.46 6.40 -18.95
CA LEU A 93 16.94 7.74 -19.27
C LEU A 93 17.15 8.73 -18.12
N GLN A 94 17.06 8.26 -16.88
CA GLN A 94 17.24 9.08 -15.69
C GLN A 94 18.62 8.82 -15.08
N LYS A 95 19.15 9.80 -14.33
CA LYS A 95 20.41 9.63 -13.59
C LYS A 95 20.22 8.87 -12.28
N CYS A 96 18.98 8.81 -11.78
CA CYS A 96 18.62 8.12 -10.55
C CYS A 96 17.27 7.40 -10.68
N VAL A 97 16.92 6.61 -9.68
CA VAL A 97 15.70 5.78 -9.68
C VAL A 97 14.42 6.61 -9.78
N GLN A 98 14.37 7.79 -9.17
CA GLN A 98 13.15 8.58 -9.03
C GLN A 98 13.42 10.07 -9.13
N TYR A 99 12.57 10.76 -9.92
CA TYR A 99 12.42 12.21 -9.91
C TYR A 99 11.04 12.59 -9.39
N ASN A 100 10.98 13.58 -8.51
CA ASN A 100 9.74 14.17 -8.01
C ASN A 100 9.51 15.51 -8.70
N TYR A 101 8.25 15.77 -9.06
CA TYR A 101 7.78 16.99 -9.71
C TYR A 101 6.65 17.59 -8.88
N PRO A 102 6.93 18.51 -7.97
CA PRO A 102 5.90 19.03 -7.06
C PRO A 102 4.84 19.89 -7.76
N ASN A 103 5.23 20.70 -8.76
CA ASN A 103 4.32 21.70 -9.34
C ASN A 103 4.33 21.80 -10.88
N ASP A 104 5.31 21.20 -11.55
CA ASP A 104 5.57 21.51 -12.98
C ASP A 104 4.79 20.63 -13.96
N HIS A 105 4.21 19.54 -13.48
CA HIS A 105 3.56 18.53 -14.33
C HIS A 105 2.28 17.98 -13.71
N LYS A 106 1.42 17.42 -14.56
CA LYS A 106 0.22 16.67 -14.10
C LYS A 106 0.58 15.38 -13.36
N TYR A 107 1.80 14.84 -13.55
CA TYR A 107 2.35 13.71 -12.80
C TYR A 107 3.29 14.26 -11.72
N THR A 108 3.30 13.60 -10.57
CA THR A 108 4.11 14.01 -9.42
C THR A 108 5.44 13.31 -9.33
N ARG A 109 5.63 12.23 -10.11
CA ARG A 109 6.82 11.40 -10.03
C ARG A 109 7.09 10.65 -11.33
N THR A 110 8.37 10.47 -11.63
CA THR A 110 8.84 9.48 -12.62
C THR A 110 9.77 8.49 -11.94
N VAL A 111 9.65 7.20 -12.29
CA VAL A 111 10.48 6.14 -11.71
C VAL A 111 11.09 5.30 -12.84
N GLU A 112 12.41 5.09 -12.77
CA GLU A 112 13.16 4.15 -13.57
C GLU A 112 13.67 3.01 -12.68
N ILE A 113 12.83 2.00 -12.46
CA ILE A 113 13.05 0.93 -11.48
C ILE A 113 14.32 0.11 -11.77
N LYS A 114 14.80 0.13 -13.00
CA LYS A 114 16.01 -0.56 -13.43
C LYS A 114 17.26 -0.14 -12.64
N HIS A 115 17.32 1.10 -12.13
CA HIS A 115 18.38 1.54 -11.23
C HIS A 115 18.48 0.69 -9.96
N VAL A 116 17.35 0.20 -9.46
CA VAL A 116 17.28 -0.60 -8.24
C VAL A 116 17.38 -2.09 -8.53
N THR A 117 16.66 -2.59 -9.55
CA THR A 117 16.64 -4.02 -9.89
C THR A 117 17.92 -4.50 -10.58
N LYS A 118 18.77 -3.56 -11.06
CA LYS A 118 20.04 -3.85 -11.75
C LYS A 118 19.89 -4.75 -12.99
N GLN A 119 18.73 -4.73 -13.63
CA GLN A 119 18.47 -5.51 -14.84
C GLN A 119 19.41 -5.09 -15.99
N LYS A 120 19.98 -6.08 -16.66
CA LYS A 120 20.81 -5.87 -17.86
C LYS A 120 19.92 -5.88 -19.10
N SER A 121 19.73 -4.74 -19.75
CA SER A 121 18.93 -4.59 -20.97
C SER A 121 19.31 -3.29 -21.69
N ASN A 122 19.17 -3.28 -23.01
CA ASN A 122 19.28 -2.07 -23.83
C ASN A 122 17.98 -1.25 -23.87
N TYR A 123 16.92 -1.72 -23.17
CA TYR A 123 15.65 -1.03 -23.00
C TYR A 123 15.47 -0.65 -21.54
N THR A 124 14.73 0.42 -21.31
CA THR A 124 14.28 0.83 -19.99
C THR A 124 12.83 1.23 -20.02
N VAL A 125 12.19 1.19 -18.84
CA VAL A 125 10.80 1.60 -18.63
C VAL A 125 10.76 2.78 -17.68
N ILE A 126 10.07 3.84 -18.07
CA ILE A 126 9.74 4.95 -17.18
C ILE A 126 8.26 4.80 -16.77
N SER A 127 8.03 4.76 -15.48
CA SER A 127 6.71 4.91 -14.88
C SER A 127 6.45 6.38 -14.54
N LYS A 128 5.27 6.91 -14.91
CA LYS A 128 4.77 8.22 -14.47
C LYS A 128 3.59 8.02 -13.53
N GLU A 129 3.61 8.69 -12.38
CA GLU A 129 2.57 8.60 -11.36
C GLU A 129 1.68 9.85 -11.38
N TYR A 130 0.40 9.67 -11.66
CA TYR A 130 -0.61 10.74 -11.69
C TYR A 130 -1.52 10.61 -10.46
N PRO A 131 -1.59 11.63 -9.60
CA PRO A 131 -2.49 11.61 -8.46
C PRO A 131 -3.94 11.73 -8.91
N THR A 132 -4.83 11.00 -8.25
CA THR A 132 -6.26 11.03 -8.49
C THR A 132 -7.02 10.74 -7.19
N ASN A 133 -8.30 11.12 -7.15
CA ASN A 133 -9.20 10.76 -6.05
C ASN A 133 -10.15 9.60 -6.43
N LYS A 134 -9.92 8.97 -7.59
CA LYS A 134 -10.72 7.85 -8.10
C LYS A 134 -9.84 6.63 -8.29
N GLY A 135 -10.38 5.44 -8.03
CA GLY A 135 -9.68 4.16 -8.17
C GLY A 135 -9.30 3.53 -6.83
N ASP A 136 -8.33 2.65 -6.86
CA ASP A 136 -7.89 1.92 -5.68
C ASP A 136 -7.25 2.84 -4.63
N PRO A 137 -7.44 2.57 -3.33
CA PRO A 137 -6.87 3.37 -2.25
C PRO A 137 -5.38 3.10 -2.11
N TYR A 138 -4.54 4.14 -2.24
CA TYR A 138 -3.09 4.06 -2.03
C TYR A 138 -2.64 4.76 -0.75
N TYR A 139 -3.17 5.97 -0.50
CA TYR A 139 -2.77 6.79 0.65
C TYR A 139 -3.98 7.34 1.38
N PRO A 140 -4.03 7.27 2.71
CA PRO A 140 -5.07 7.93 3.47
C PRO A 140 -4.95 9.45 3.34
N ILE A 141 -6.07 10.15 3.22
CA ILE A 141 -6.11 11.61 3.27
C ILE A 141 -6.28 12.03 4.73
N ILE A 142 -5.15 12.38 5.37
CA ILE A 142 -5.13 12.78 6.77
C ILE A 142 -5.71 14.19 6.89
N SER A 143 -6.87 14.30 7.55
CA SER A 143 -7.53 15.53 7.95
C SER A 143 -8.32 15.27 9.22
N ASP A 144 -8.63 16.29 10.01
CA ASP A 144 -9.41 16.14 11.25
C ASP A 144 -10.75 15.46 11.02
N LYS A 145 -11.42 15.80 9.90
CA LYS A 145 -12.68 15.17 9.49
C LYS A 145 -12.49 13.66 9.29
N ASN A 146 -11.49 13.27 8.53
CA ASN A 146 -11.23 11.86 8.21
C ASN A 146 -10.73 11.08 9.43
N LEU A 147 -9.91 11.70 10.28
CA LEU A 147 -9.45 11.08 11.53
C LEU A 147 -10.62 10.84 12.51
N ARG A 148 -11.52 11.84 12.67
CA ARG A 148 -12.75 11.66 13.46
C ARG A 148 -13.65 10.56 12.89
N LEU A 149 -13.76 10.46 11.57
CA LEU A 149 -14.52 9.40 10.93
C LEU A 149 -13.85 8.04 11.15
N PHE A 150 -12.53 7.95 10.96
CA PHE A 150 -11.77 6.72 11.20
C PHE A 150 -11.90 6.25 12.65
N LYS A 151 -11.87 7.15 13.63
CA LYS A 151 -12.05 6.80 15.04
C LYS A 151 -13.38 6.08 15.33
N LYS A 152 -14.45 6.44 14.60
CA LYS A 152 -15.74 5.72 14.70
C LYS A 152 -15.61 4.28 14.19
N TYR A 153 -14.88 4.06 13.10
CA TYR A 153 -14.60 2.72 12.58
C TYR A 153 -13.66 1.94 13.49
N GLU A 154 -12.63 2.58 14.03
CA GLU A 154 -11.72 1.95 15.00
C GLU A 154 -12.47 1.39 16.21
N ASN A 155 -13.44 2.11 16.72
CA ASN A 155 -14.30 1.62 17.82
C ASN A 155 -15.12 0.38 17.40
N LEU A 156 -15.55 0.26 16.14
CA LEU A 156 -16.18 -0.96 15.63
C LEU A 156 -15.18 -2.10 15.49
N MET A 157 -14.00 -1.81 14.94
CA MET A 157 -12.92 -2.79 14.78
C MET A 157 -12.52 -3.41 16.12
N ASN A 158 -12.40 -2.59 17.17
CA ASN A 158 -12.10 -3.05 18.54
C ASN A 158 -13.21 -3.97 19.12
N LYS A 159 -14.46 -3.76 18.72
CA LYS A 159 -15.55 -4.67 19.09
C LYS A 159 -15.44 -6.01 18.36
N GLU A 160 -15.05 -6.00 17.09
CA GLU A 160 -14.85 -7.23 16.29
C GLU A 160 -13.69 -8.10 16.82
N ALA A 161 -12.74 -7.53 17.55
CA ALA A 161 -11.67 -8.30 18.19
C ALA A 161 -12.21 -9.37 19.17
N ARG A 162 -13.38 -9.14 19.79
CA ARG A 162 -14.08 -10.13 20.64
C ARG A 162 -14.57 -11.35 19.83
N ASN A 163 -14.72 -11.19 18.53
CA ASN A 163 -15.10 -12.23 17.58
C ASN A 163 -13.88 -12.83 16.88
N ASN A 164 -12.65 -12.57 17.38
CA ASN A 164 -11.37 -12.96 16.77
C ASN A 164 -11.18 -12.39 15.36
N ILE A 165 -11.67 -11.18 15.10
CA ILE A 165 -11.49 -10.46 13.84
C ILE A 165 -10.59 -9.26 14.08
N PHE A 166 -9.43 -9.25 13.42
CA PHE A 166 -8.41 -8.23 13.56
C PHE A 166 -8.24 -7.45 12.25
N PHE A 167 -7.86 -6.19 12.39
CA PHE A 167 -7.70 -5.27 11.27
C PHE A 167 -6.25 -4.80 11.24
N GLU A 168 -5.49 -5.18 10.21
CA GLU A 168 -4.09 -4.81 10.10
C GLU A 168 -3.70 -4.39 8.69
N GLY A 169 -2.59 -3.63 8.59
CA GLY A 169 -2.07 -3.10 7.34
C GLY A 169 -2.51 -1.67 7.03
N ARG A 170 -1.93 -1.11 5.98
CA ARG A 170 -2.09 0.31 5.60
C ARG A 170 -3.55 0.73 5.44
N LEU A 171 -4.34 -0.07 4.76
CA LEU A 171 -5.74 0.27 4.48
C LEU A 171 -6.59 0.15 5.75
N ALA A 172 -6.49 -0.98 6.45
CA ALA A 172 -7.31 -1.25 7.63
C ALA A 172 -7.03 -0.26 8.78
N ARG A 173 -5.78 0.17 8.93
CA ARG A 173 -5.38 1.13 9.97
C ARG A 173 -5.46 2.59 9.55
N TYR A 174 -5.86 2.86 8.31
CA TYR A 174 -5.93 4.23 7.77
C TYR A 174 -4.64 5.03 8.01
N THR A 175 -3.50 4.36 7.88
CA THR A 175 -2.18 4.90 8.21
C THR A 175 -1.20 4.59 7.09
N TYR A 176 -0.26 5.51 6.84
CA TYR A 176 0.81 5.25 5.92
C TYR A 176 1.86 4.35 6.57
N TYR A 177 1.96 3.12 6.09
CA TYR A 177 3.03 2.17 6.43
C TYR A 177 3.87 1.84 5.21
N ASN A 178 5.17 1.69 5.40
CA ASN A 178 6.05 1.04 4.43
C ASN A 178 5.90 -0.50 4.52
N THR A 179 6.45 -1.22 3.56
CA THR A 179 6.31 -2.69 3.51
C THR A 179 6.98 -3.38 4.69
N ASP A 180 8.13 -2.90 5.11
CA ASP A 180 8.87 -3.36 6.29
C ASP A 180 8.06 -3.15 7.59
N GLU A 181 7.49 -1.97 7.79
CA GLU A 181 6.62 -1.67 8.94
C GLU A 181 5.37 -2.58 8.99
N VAL A 182 4.79 -2.91 7.82
CA VAL A 182 3.65 -3.85 7.78
C VAL A 182 4.08 -5.27 8.14
N ILE A 183 5.26 -5.69 7.68
CA ILE A 183 5.80 -7.02 8.01
C ILE A 183 6.14 -7.12 9.50
N GLU A 184 6.80 -6.12 10.07
CA GLU A 184 7.11 -6.04 11.49
C GLU A 184 5.85 -6.21 12.34
N ARG A 185 4.81 -5.41 12.06
CA ARG A 185 3.52 -5.51 12.76
C ARG A 185 2.78 -6.84 12.59
N ALA A 186 3.08 -7.58 11.55
CA ALA A 186 2.49 -8.90 11.34
C ALA A 186 3.25 -10.01 12.10
N LEU A 187 4.46 -9.71 12.56
CA LEU A 187 5.28 -10.63 13.36
C LEU A 187 5.12 -10.42 14.87
N ASP A 188 4.69 -9.22 15.29
CA ASP A 188 4.33 -8.87 16.69
C ASP A 188 2.95 -9.48 17.07
#